data_4e8cd769212059f223f558f2e10cf488
#
_entry.id   4e8cd769212059f223f558f2e10cf488
#
_cell.length_a   1.000
_cell.length_b   1.000
_cell.length_c   1.000
_cell.angle_alpha   90.00
_cell.angle_beta   90.00
_cell.angle_gamma   90.00
#
_symmetry.space_group_name_H-M   'P 1'
#
loop_
_entity.id
_entity.type
_entity.pdbx_description
1 polymer ?
#
loop_
_entity_poly.entity_id
_entity_poly.type
_entity_poly.pdbx_seq_one_letter_code
_entity_poly.pdbx_strand_id
1 'polypeptide(L)'
;WPHRIGVVTSPTGAALQDILRVLRERYPLVEVLLSPTLVQGQEAPEGIVRALERLNARSDVDVIIVARGGGSLEDLWSFNDERVARAIAASRVPVVAGVGHETDITIADLVADVRAPTPTGAAAAVVPDGAALRVRIDECYVMLREIMRRRIAMSRADLEQQQRMLRSYHPQRLIAEMRQRLDDRQ
;
A
#
# COMPACT_ATOMS: atom_id res chain seq x y z
N TRP A 1 -3.05 2.79 1.49
CA TRP A 1 -2.92 2.28 0.12
C TRP A 1 -4.28 2.28 -0.55
N PRO A 2 -4.34 2.49 -1.88
CA PRO A 2 -5.60 2.58 -2.57
C PRO A 2 -6.33 1.23 -2.58
N HIS A 3 -7.63 1.28 -2.38
CA HIS A 3 -8.52 0.14 -2.58
C HIS A 3 -9.08 0.14 -4.01
N ARG A 4 -9.36 1.32 -4.56
CA ARG A 4 -9.90 1.47 -5.91
C ARG A 4 -9.19 2.55 -6.70
N ILE A 5 -8.67 2.16 -7.87
CA ILE A 5 -7.97 3.01 -8.82
C ILE A 5 -8.87 3.31 -10.00
N GLY A 6 -9.14 4.60 -10.25
CA GLY A 6 -9.75 5.06 -11.48
C GLY A 6 -8.73 5.08 -12.61
N VAL A 7 -9.09 4.62 -13.80
CA VAL A 7 -8.22 4.65 -14.97
C VAL A 7 -8.93 5.36 -16.12
N VAL A 8 -8.33 6.45 -16.60
CA VAL A 8 -8.76 7.22 -17.78
C VAL A 8 -7.85 6.86 -18.93
N THR A 9 -8.34 6.04 -19.84
CA THR A 9 -7.60 5.59 -21.03
C THR A 9 -8.54 4.97 -22.06
N SER A 10 -7.99 4.63 -23.24
CA SER A 10 -8.73 3.88 -24.25
C SER A 10 -8.99 2.43 -23.80
N PRO A 11 -10.22 1.92 -23.95
CA PRO A 11 -10.57 0.55 -23.56
C PRO A 11 -9.85 -0.54 -24.38
N THR A 12 -9.41 -0.20 -25.59
CA THR A 12 -8.71 -1.12 -26.49
C THR A 12 -7.20 -0.86 -26.56
N GLY A 13 -6.70 0.13 -25.84
CA GLY A 13 -5.30 0.56 -25.88
C GLY A 13 -4.37 -0.38 -25.11
N ALA A 14 -3.12 -0.49 -25.59
CA ALA A 14 -2.06 -1.23 -24.89
C ALA A 14 -1.81 -0.71 -23.47
N ALA A 15 -1.95 0.60 -23.26
CA ALA A 15 -1.79 1.24 -21.95
C ALA A 15 -2.66 0.61 -20.85
N LEU A 16 -3.93 0.30 -21.15
CA LEU A 16 -4.82 -0.37 -20.21
C LEU A 16 -4.29 -1.75 -19.81
N GLN A 17 -3.87 -2.54 -20.81
CA GLN A 17 -3.35 -3.88 -20.56
C GLN A 17 -2.06 -3.85 -19.72
N ASP A 18 -1.19 -2.89 -20.00
CA ASP A 18 0.05 -2.69 -19.25
C ASP A 18 -0.22 -2.28 -17.81
N ILE A 19 -1.15 -1.35 -17.57
CA ILE A 19 -1.59 -0.95 -16.22
C ILE A 19 -2.14 -2.17 -15.48
N LEU A 20 -3.08 -2.90 -16.07
CA LEU A 20 -3.71 -4.06 -15.44
C LEU A 20 -2.69 -5.16 -15.11
N ARG A 21 -1.72 -5.39 -15.99
CA ARG A 21 -0.64 -6.37 -15.78
C ARG A 21 0.20 -5.97 -14.55
N VAL A 22 0.67 -4.72 -14.50
CA VAL A 22 1.49 -4.24 -13.38
C VAL A 22 0.72 -4.27 -12.05
N LEU A 23 -0.55 -3.84 -12.04
CA LEU A 23 -1.36 -3.86 -10.84
C LEU A 23 -1.58 -5.29 -10.31
N ARG A 24 -1.86 -6.26 -11.20
CA ARG A 24 -2.02 -7.67 -10.83
C ARG A 24 -0.73 -8.28 -10.28
N GLU A 25 0.40 -7.96 -10.88
CA GLU A 25 1.70 -8.48 -10.44
C GLU A 25 2.14 -7.88 -9.11
N ARG A 26 1.97 -6.56 -8.93
CA ARG A 26 2.46 -5.86 -7.73
C ARG A 26 1.50 -5.91 -6.55
N TYR A 27 0.19 -5.70 -6.82
CA TYR A 27 -0.80 -5.58 -5.75
C TYR A 27 -2.20 -6.02 -6.22
N PRO A 28 -2.47 -7.33 -6.27
CA PRO A 28 -3.71 -7.90 -6.81
C PRO A 28 -4.97 -7.59 -5.98
N LEU A 29 -4.83 -6.93 -4.84
CA LEU A 29 -5.95 -6.60 -3.95
C LEU A 29 -6.68 -5.31 -4.35
N VAL A 30 -6.15 -4.55 -5.31
CA VAL A 30 -6.74 -3.30 -5.76
C VAL A 30 -7.83 -3.55 -6.81
N GLU A 31 -8.91 -2.81 -6.69
CA GLU A 31 -9.96 -2.75 -7.71
C GLU A 31 -9.65 -1.68 -8.76
N VAL A 32 -9.91 -1.98 -10.03
CA VAL A 32 -9.71 -1.04 -11.13
C VAL A 32 -11.05 -0.64 -11.73
N LEU A 33 -11.32 0.66 -11.74
CA LEU A 33 -12.49 1.26 -12.36
C LEU A 33 -12.09 2.01 -13.62
N LEU A 34 -12.39 1.42 -14.79
CA LEU A 34 -12.11 2.06 -16.06
C LEU A 34 -13.17 3.14 -16.36
N SER A 35 -12.74 4.37 -16.66
CA SER A 35 -13.52 5.42 -17.29
C SER A 35 -13.06 5.58 -18.72
N PRO A 36 -13.68 4.84 -19.67
CA PRO A 36 -13.18 4.73 -21.04
C PRO A 36 -13.33 6.04 -21.79
N THR A 37 -12.30 6.42 -22.55
CA THR A 37 -12.30 7.61 -23.40
C THR A 37 -11.30 7.45 -24.53
N LEU A 38 -11.48 8.24 -25.60
CA LEU A 38 -10.43 8.45 -26.60
C LEU A 38 -9.28 9.22 -25.93
N VAL A 39 -8.05 8.86 -26.25
CA VAL A 39 -6.82 9.50 -25.72
C VAL A 39 -5.99 10.16 -26.82
N GLN A 40 -6.54 10.24 -28.03
CA GLN A 40 -5.95 10.92 -29.19
C GLN A 40 -7.07 11.42 -30.12
N GLY A 41 -6.73 12.42 -30.95
CA GLY A 41 -7.65 13.07 -31.86
C GLY A 41 -8.41 14.25 -31.24
N GLN A 42 -9.17 14.96 -32.09
CA GLN A 42 -9.81 16.24 -31.72
C GLN A 42 -10.84 16.13 -30.58
N GLU A 43 -11.51 15.00 -30.45
CA GLU A 43 -12.54 14.76 -29.44
C GLU A 43 -11.97 14.26 -28.10
N ALA A 44 -10.68 13.88 -28.08
CA ALA A 44 -10.07 13.30 -26.90
C ALA A 44 -10.06 14.25 -25.69
N PRO A 45 -9.72 15.55 -25.80
CA PRO A 45 -9.72 16.46 -24.66
C PRO A 45 -11.05 16.49 -23.90
N GLU A 46 -12.17 16.63 -24.62
CA GLU A 46 -13.49 16.65 -24.00
C GLU A 46 -13.86 15.29 -23.38
N GLY A 47 -13.47 14.20 -24.04
CA GLY A 47 -13.65 12.84 -23.53
C GLY A 47 -12.89 12.61 -22.22
N ILE A 48 -11.64 13.08 -22.13
CA ILE A 48 -10.78 12.98 -20.93
C ILE A 48 -11.38 13.80 -19.77
N VAL A 49 -11.84 15.03 -20.04
CA VAL A 49 -12.51 15.86 -19.02
C VAL A 49 -13.71 15.13 -18.45
N ARG A 50 -14.62 14.66 -19.30
CA ARG A 50 -15.81 13.90 -18.86
C ARG A 50 -15.46 12.63 -18.13
N ALA A 51 -14.35 11.96 -18.49
CA ALA A 51 -13.90 10.75 -17.82
C ALA A 51 -13.36 11.06 -16.41
N LEU A 52 -12.63 12.16 -16.23
CA LEU A 52 -12.17 12.66 -14.94
C LEU A 52 -13.36 13.06 -14.04
N GLU A 53 -14.33 13.80 -14.57
CA GLU A 53 -15.52 14.20 -13.83
C GLU A 53 -16.32 13.01 -13.32
N ARG A 54 -16.51 11.97 -14.15
CA ARG A 54 -17.18 10.73 -13.74
C ARG A 54 -16.49 10.04 -12.55
N LEU A 55 -15.16 10.00 -12.55
CA LEU A 55 -14.39 9.41 -11.45
C LEU A 55 -14.41 10.30 -10.21
N ASN A 56 -14.32 11.61 -10.37
CA ASN A 56 -14.41 12.58 -9.28
C ASN A 56 -15.79 12.63 -8.60
N ALA A 57 -16.87 12.31 -9.32
CA ALA A 57 -18.21 12.21 -8.77
C ALA A 57 -18.37 11.02 -7.80
N ARG A 58 -17.45 10.07 -7.81
CA ARG A 58 -17.45 8.90 -6.94
C ARG A 58 -16.66 9.16 -5.66
N SER A 59 -17.20 8.71 -4.53
CA SER A 59 -16.54 8.82 -3.23
C SER A 59 -15.61 7.65 -2.90
N ASP A 60 -15.60 6.62 -3.73
CA ASP A 60 -14.92 5.34 -3.50
C ASP A 60 -13.69 5.15 -4.41
N VAL A 61 -13.24 6.20 -5.11
CA VAL A 61 -12.00 6.21 -5.89
C VAL A 61 -10.91 6.91 -5.11
N ASP A 62 -9.79 6.23 -4.88
CA ASP A 62 -8.69 6.72 -4.06
C ASP A 62 -7.62 7.47 -4.87
N VAL A 63 -7.44 7.08 -6.14
CA VAL A 63 -6.47 7.71 -7.06
C VAL A 63 -6.91 7.48 -8.50
N ILE A 64 -6.59 8.43 -9.38
CA ILE A 64 -6.89 8.34 -10.81
C ILE A 64 -5.59 8.26 -11.58
N ILE A 65 -5.48 7.29 -12.50
CA ILE A 65 -4.42 7.22 -13.50
C ILE A 65 -4.98 7.74 -14.82
N VAL A 66 -4.34 8.78 -15.37
CA VAL A 66 -4.59 9.26 -16.72
C VAL A 66 -3.46 8.75 -17.59
N ALA A 67 -3.76 7.88 -18.54
CA ALA A 67 -2.72 7.19 -19.27
C ALA A 67 -3.00 7.09 -20.76
N ARG A 68 -1.89 7.10 -21.53
CA ARG A 68 -1.89 6.84 -22.97
C ARG A 68 -0.73 5.91 -23.30
N GLY A 69 -0.94 5.00 -24.24
CA GLY A 69 0.10 4.15 -24.80
C GLY A 69 1.03 4.92 -25.72
N GLY A 70 2.06 4.27 -26.24
CA GLY A 70 2.98 4.84 -27.23
C GLY A 70 2.24 5.31 -28.49
N GLY A 71 2.80 6.28 -29.19
CA GLY A 71 2.31 6.90 -30.40
C GLY A 71 3.12 8.13 -30.76
N SER A 72 2.73 8.90 -31.76
CA SER A 72 3.42 10.11 -32.20
C SER A 72 3.26 11.27 -31.22
N LEU A 73 4.14 12.27 -31.31
CA LEU A 73 4.03 13.53 -30.56
C LEU A 73 2.69 14.24 -30.80
N GLU A 74 2.16 14.14 -32.01
CA GLU A 74 0.88 14.73 -32.38
C GLU A 74 -0.28 14.15 -31.56
N ASP A 75 -0.20 12.90 -31.18
CA ASP A 75 -1.19 12.24 -30.34
C ASP A 75 -1.15 12.72 -28.87
N LEU A 76 -0.05 13.35 -28.41
CA LEU A 76 0.07 13.94 -27.07
C LEU A 76 -0.63 15.29 -26.95
N TRP A 77 -1.01 15.93 -28.07
CA TRP A 77 -1.65 17.26 -28.06
C TRP A 77 -2.91 17.31 -27.22
N SER A 78 -3.65 16.22 -27.14
CA SER A 78 -4.85 16.13 -26.30
C SER A 78 -4.56 16.37 -24.80
N PHE A 79 -3.35 16.07 -24.36
CA PHE A 79 -2.89 16.26 -22.97
C PHE A 79 -2.22 17.63 -22.75
N ASN A 80 -2.06 18.43 -23.82
CA ASN A 80 -1.66 19.83 -23.78
C ASN A 80 -2.87 20.79 -23.85
N ASP A 81 -4.09 20.26 -23.92
CA ASP A 81 -5.32 21.05 -23.94
C ASP A 81 -5.57 21.65 -22.53
N GLU A 82 -5.84 22.95 -22.51
CA GLU A 82 -6.12 23.70 -21.25
C GLU A 82 -7.28 23.10 -20.46
N ARG A 83 -8.31 22.59 -21.14
CA ARG A 83 -9.48 21.97 -20.48
C ARG A 83 -9.08 20.72 -19.69
N VAL A 84 -8.19 19.89 -20.25
CA VAL A 84 -7.67 18.71 -19.58
C VAL A 84 -6.81 19.09 -18.38
N ALA A 85 -5.91 20.07 -18.56
CA ALA A 85 -5.07 20.57 -17.48
C ALA A 85 -5.91 21.12 -16.30
N ARG A 86 -6.94 21.91 -16.61
CA ARG A 86 -7.86 22.44 -15.59
C ARG A 86 -8.68 21.35 -14.89
N ALA A 87 -9.12 20.34 -15.63
CA ALA A 87 -9.85 19.22 -15.06
C ALA A 87 -8.97 18.37 -14.11
N ILE A 88 -7.70 18.17 -14.44
CA ILE A 88 -6.72 17.51 -13.57
C ILE A 88 -6.49 18.37 -12.32
N ALA A 89 -6.19 19.66 -12.48
CA ALA A 89 -5.92 20.56 -11.36
C ALA A 89 -7.13 20.74 -10.42
N ALA A 90 -8.34 20.65 -10.95
CA ALA A 90 -9.57 20.73 -10.17
C ALA A 90 -10.02 19.38 -9.58
N SER A 91 -9.27 18.31 -9.85
CA SER A 91 -9.61 16.97 -9.35
C SER A 91 -9.51 16.92 -7.83
N ARG A 92 -10.57 16.40 -7.20
CA ARG A 92 -10.57 16.13 -5.75
C ARG A 92 -9.80 14.87 -5.40
N VAL A 93 -9.79 13.91 -6.34
CA VAL A 93 -9.05 12.65 -6.22
C VAL A 93 -7.65 12.86 -6.80
N PRO A 94 -6.58 12.44 -6.14
CA PRO A 94 -5.23 12.57 -6.66
C PRO A 94 -5.08 11.94 -8.05
N VAL A 95 -4.36 12.63 -8.94
CA VAL A 95 -4.17 12.23 -10.34
C VAL A 95 -2.71 11.91 -10.61
N VAL A 96 -2.48 10.75 -11.20
CA VAL A 96 -1.18 10.31 -11.72
C VAL A 96 -1.22 10.32 -13.23
N ALA A 97 -0.37 11.12 -13.86
CA ALA A 97 -0.21 11.14 -15.31
C ALA A 97 0.82 10.10 -15.77
N GLY A 98 0.42 9.26 -16.70
CA GLY A 98 1.29 8.26 -17.37
C GLY A 98 1.17 8.37 -18.88
N VAL A 99 1.40 9.58 -19.42
CA VAL A 99 1.05 9.95 -20.78
C VAL A 99 2.25 9.99 -21.73
N GLY A 100 3.35 10.58 -21.30
CA GLY A 100 4.54 10.82 -22.11
C GLY A 100 5.66 9.81 -21.87
N HIS A 101 6.70 9.91 -22.70
CA HIS A 101 8.02 9.31 -22.43
C HIS A 101 8.88 10.28 -21.62
N GLU A 102 10.10 9.89 -21.25
CA GLU A 102 11.00 10.73 -20.44
C GLU A 102 11.24 12.13 -21.05
N THR A 103 11.29 12.21 -22.37
CA THR A 103 11.55 13.45 -23.14
C THR A 103 10.30 14.28 -23.42
N ASP A 104 9.11 13.68 -23.40
CA ASP A 104 7.88 14.30 -23.88
C ASP A 104 7.00 14.69 -22.67
N ILE A 105 7.13 15.93 -22.24
CA ILE A 105 6.37 16.47 -21.12
C ILE A 105 5.13 17.19 -21.65
N THR A 106 3.98 16.82 -21.15
CA THR A 106 2.71 17.48 -21.45
C THR A 106 2.27 18.42 -20.32
N ILE A 107 1.34 19.33 -20.61
CA ILE A 107 0.74 20.18 -19.57
C ILE A 107 0.02 19.32 -18.52
N ALA A 108 -0.61 18.23 -18.92
CA ALA A 108 -1.22 17.26 -18.00
C ALA A 108 -0.21 16.69 -17.00
N ASP A 109 1.04 16.41 -17.44
CA ASP A 109 2.12 15.93 -16.55
C ASP A 109 2.56 16.97 -15.53
N LEU A 110 2.50 18.26 -15.89
CA LEU A 110 2.91 19.38 -15.02
C LEU A 110 1.87 19.72 -13.94
N VAL A 111 0.58 19.44 -14.20
CA VAL A 111 -0.51 19.74 -13.28
C VAL A 111 -0.97 18.53 -12.46
N ALA A 112 -0.57 17.32 -12.86
CA ALA A 112 -0.87 16.10 -12.10
C ALA A 112 -0.12 16.08 -10.75
N ASP A 113 -0.67 15.41 -9.75
CA ASP A 113 -0.03 15.24 -8.45
C ASP A 113 1.26 14.40 -8.55
N VAL A 114 1.29 13.45 -9.46
CA VAL A 114 2.48 12.64 -9.76
C VAL A 114 2.60 12.42 -11.26
N ARG A 115 3.80 12.62 -11.77
CA ARG A 115 4.17 12.28 -13.15
C ARG A 115 4.88 10.94 -13.20
N ALA A 116 4.48 10.08 -14.11
CA ALA A 116 5.21 8.86 -14.47
C ALA A 116 5.51 8.83 -15.97
N PRO A 117 6.70 8.39 -16.39
CA PRO A 117 7.08 8.42 -17.80
C PRO A 117 6.35 7.40 -18.69
N THR A 118 5.60 6.48 -18.08
CA THR A 118 4.89 5.42 -18.78
C THR A 118 3.61 5.00 -18.04
N PRO A 119 2.62 4.39 -18.71
CA PRO A 119 1.47 3.79 -18.05
C PRO A 119 1.83 2.74 -16.99
N THR A 120 2.87 1.95 -17.26
CA THR A 120 3.39 0.95 -16.30
C THR A 120 4.02 1.62 -15.08
N GLY A 121 4.75 2.72 -15.28
CA GLY A 121 5.30 3.54 -14.20
C GLY A 121 4.21 4.17 -13.34
N ALA A 122 3.14 4.69 -13.96
CA ALA A 122 2.00 5.24 -13.26
C ALA A 122 1.30 4.17 -12.40
N ALA A 123 1.08 2.97 -12.95
CA ALA A 123 0.53 1.86 -12.20
C ALA A 123 1.42 1.45 -11.01
N ALA A 124 2.74 1.40 -11.20
CA ALA A 124 3.68 1.08 -10.14
C ALA A 124 3.77 2.15 -9.04
N ALA A 125 3.57 3.42 -9.40
CA ALA A 125 3.62 4.54 -8.45
C ALA A 125 2.43 4.57 -7.49
N VAL A 126 1.26 4.06 -7.90
CA VAL A 126 0.03 4.13 -7.09
C VAL A 126 -0.14 2.95 -6.14
N VAL A 127 0.59 1.85 -6.32
CA VAL A 127 0.46 0.66 -5.46
C VAL A 127 1.79 0.27 -4.82
N PRO A 128 1.77 -0.31 -3.62
CA PRO A 128 2.96 -0.84 -3.00
C PRO A 128 3.46 -2.10 -3.73
N ASP A 129 4.67 -2.50 -3.40
CA ASP A 129 5.18 -3.82 -3.78
C ASP A 129 4.66 -4.89 -2.80
N GLY A 130 3.69 -5.68 -3.26
CA GLY A 130 3.05 -6.70 -2.44
C GLY A 130 4.01 -7.82 -2.01
N ALA A 131 5.02 -8.14 -2.83
CA ALA A 131 6.04 -9.11 -2.45
C ALA A 131 6.93 -8.59 -1.32
N ALA A 132 7.38 -7.34 -1.42
CA ALA A 132 8.14 -6.70 -0.35
C ALA A 132 7.34 -6.58 0.96
N LEU A 133 6.03 -6.29 0.86
CA LEU A 133 5.15 -6.25 2.03
C LEU A 133 5.01 -7.62 2.71
N ARG A 134 4.90 -8.70 1.94
CA ARG A 134 4.84 -10.06 2.49
C ARG A 134 6.12 -10.42 3.25
N VAL A 135 7.28 -10.16 2.64
CA VAL A 135 8.57 -10.37 3.32
C VAL A 135 8.62 -9.62 4.65
N ARG A 136 8.20 -8.36 4.68
CA ARG A 136 8.19 -7.56 5.90
C ARG A 136 7.22 -8.07 6.97
N ILE A 137 6.07 -8.61 6.56
CA ILE A 137 5.13 -9.26 7.48
C ILE A 137 5.75 -10.52 8.08
N ASP A 138 6.39 -11.35 7.26
CA ASP A 138 7.05 -12.58 7.71
C ASP A 138 8.19 -12.27 8.70
N GLU A 139 9.00 -11.26 8.44
CA GLU A 139 10.03 -10.78 9.37
C GLU A 139 9.44 -10.33 10.70
N CYS A 140 8.37 -9.53 10.66
CA CYS A 140 7.67 -9.11 11.87
C CYS A 140 7.08 -10.30 12.65
N TYR A 141 6.54 -11.29 11.96
CA TYR A 141 6.00 -12.50 12.57
C TYR A 141 7.10 -13.32 13.28
N VAL A 142 8.24 -13.51 12.63
CA VAL A 142 9.40 -14.21 13.22
C VAL A 142 9.89 -13.48 14.48
N MET A 143 10.04 -12.16 14.41
CA MET A 143 10.45 -11.34 15.54
C MET A 143 9.46 -11.42 16.70
N LEU A 144 8.16 -11.29 16.43
CA LEU A 144 7.12 -11.40 17.45
C LEU A 144 7.14 -12.77 18.14
N ARG A 145 7.28 -13.83 17.35
CA ARG A 145 7.36 -15.20 17.87
C ARG A 145 8.56 -15.38 18.81
N GLU A 146 9.71 -14.82 18.46
CA GLU A 146 10.91 -14.90 19.29
C GLU A 146 10.76 -14.11 20.59
N ILE A 147 10.20 -12.90 20.53
CA ILE A 147 9.89 -12.08 21.72
C ILE A 147 8.93 -12.82 22.66
N MET A 148 7.88 -13.43 22.11
CA MET A 148 6.91 -14.19 22.90
C MET A 148 7.53 -15.42 23.56
N ARG A 149 8.38 -16.15 22.84
CA ARG A 149 9.12 -17.30 23.39
C ARG A 149 10.01 -16.91 24.55
N ARG A 150 10.78 -15.82 24.41
CA ARG A 150 11.63 -15.30 25.47
C ARG A 150 10.82 -14.88 26.69
N ARG A 151 9.72 -14.17 26.49
CA ARG A 151 8.83 -13.73 27.59
C ARG A 151 8.25 -14.92 28.35
N ILE A 152 7.78 -15.94 27.65
CA ILE A 152 7.26 -17.16 28.27
C ILE A 152 8.36 -17.88 29.04
N ALA A 153 9.57 -18.00 28.48
CA ALA A 153 10.69 -18.64 29.14
C ALA A 153 11.08 -17.91 30.45
N MET A 154 11.16 -16.57 30.41
CA MET A 154 11.41 -15.74 31.59
C MET A 154 10.33 -15.92 32.66
N SER A 155 9.05 -15.84 32.28
CA SER A 155 7.95 -16.04 33.24
C SER A 155 7.94 -17.43 33.86
N ARG A 156 8.31 -18.47 33.10
CA ARG A 156 8.47 -19.83 33.64
C ARG A 156 9.63 -19.92 34.64
N ALA A 157 10.77 -19.32 34.30
CA ALA A 157 11.94 -19.30 35.23
C ALA A 157 11.61 -18.56 36.52
N ASP A 158 10.92 -17.42 36.45
CA ASP A 158 10.46 -16.68 37.60
C ASP A 158 9.51 -17.52 38.47
N LEU A 159 8.57 -18.19 37.87
CA LEU A 159 7.63 -19.07 38.56
C LEU A 159 8.35 -20.23 39.25
N GLU A 160 9.29 -20.88 38.59
CA GLU A 160 10.10 -21.94 39.17
C GLU A 160 10.95 -21.44 40.36
N GLN A 161 11.48 -20.23 40.22
CA GLN A 161 12.24 -19.60 41.33
C GLN A 161 11.31 -19.34 42.52
N GLN A 162 10.14 -18.77 42.31
CA GLN A 162 9.16 -18.54 43.40
C GLN A 162 8.71 -19.85 44.04
N GLN A 163 8.46 -20.91 43.25
CA GLN A 163 8.13 -22.22 43.78
C GLN A 163 9.26 -22.82 44.64
N ARG A 164 10.51 -22.66 44.20
CA ARG A 164 11.68 -23.09 45.00
C ARG A 164 11.76 -22.34 46.32
N MET A 165 11.57 -21.00 46.31
CA MET A 165 11.54 -20.20 47.53
C MET A 165 10.43 -20.63 48.48
N LEU A 166 9.19 -20.82 47.96
CA LEU A 166 8.06 -21.29 48.78
C LEU A 166 8.33 -22.66 49.40
N ARG A 167 8.95 -23.59 48.68
CA ARG A 167 9.34 -24.91 49.20
C ARG A 167 10.42 -24.81 50.29
N SER A 168 11.34 -23.84 50.24
CA SER A 168 12.36 -23.62 51.28
C SER A 168 11.77 -23.05 52.56
N TYR A 169 10.67 -22.30 52.47
CA TYR A 169 9.90 -21.76 53.62
C TYR A 169 8.79 -22.69 54.11
N HIS A 170 8.86 -24.00 53.82
CA HIS A 170 7.81 -24.94 54.19
C HIS A 170 7.56 -24.93 55.68
N PRO A 171 6.36 -24.59 56.18
CA PRO A 171 6.08 -24.42 57.64
C PRO A 171 6.46 -25.63 58.50
N GLN A 172 6.33 -26.83 57.95
CA GLN A 172 6.71 -28.05 58.63
C GLN A 172 8.20 -28.14 58.92
N ARG A 173 9.07 -27.62 58.06
CA ARG A 173 10.52 -27.56 58.24
C ARG A 173 10.89 -26.57 59.36
N LEU A 174 10.30 -25.40 59.36
CA LEU A 174 10.44 -24.39 60.39
C LEU A 174 10.01 -24.90 61.77
N ILE A 175 8.87 -25.61 61.81
CA ILE A 175 8.37 -26.23 63.06
C ILE A 175 9.31 -27.34 63.53
N ALA A 176 9.83 -28.17 62.64
CA ALA A 176 10.80 -29.22 62.99
C ALA A 176 12.11 -28.63 63.53
N GLU A 177 12.66 -27.59 62.86
CA GLU A 177 13.86 -26.88 63.33
C GLU A 177 13.64 -26.19 64.69
N MET A 178 12.49 -25.59 64.90
CA MET A 178 12.15 -24.99 66.22
C MET A 178 12.01 -26.04 67.34
N ARG A 179 11.40 -27.19 67.01
CA ARG A 179 11.33 -28.31 67.98
C ARG A 179 12.71 -28.82 68.30
N GLN A 180 13.57 -29.04 67.33
CA GLN A 180 14.94 -29.52 67.60
C GLN A 180 15.75 -28.53 68.41
N ARG A 181 15.66 -27.24 68.21
CA ARG A 181 16.29 -26.18 69.03
C ARG A 181 15.77 -26.13 70.49
N LEU A 182 14.53 -26.53 70.72
CA LEU A 182 13.94 -26.64 72.02
C LEU A 182 14.48 -27.88 72.78
N ASP A 183 14.55 -29.02 72.05
CA ASP A 183 15.09 -30.27 72.62
C ASP A 183 16.60 -30.18 72.92
N ASP A 184 17.37 -29.47 72.10
CA ASP A 184 18.82 -29.22 72.34
C ASP A 184 19.11 -28.26 73.49
N ARG A 185 18.12 -27.64 74.15
CA ARG A 185 18.26 -26.71 75.29
C ARG A 185 17.79 -27.31 76.59
N GLN A 186 17.28 -28.55 76.61
CA GLN A 186 17.01 -29.35 77.78
C GLN A 186 18.20 -30.28 78.14
#